data_0840ba9b98b36466fdc05ac243ad3842
#
_entry.id   0840ba9b98b36466fdc05ac243ad3842
#
_cell.length_a   1.000
_cell.length_b   1.000
_cell.length_c   1.000
_cell.angle_alpha   90.00
_cell.angle_beta   90.00
_cell.angle_gamma   90.00
#
_symmetry.space_group_name_H-M   'P 1'
#
loop_
_entity.id
_entity.type
_entity.pdbx_description
1 polymer ?
#
loop_
_entity_poly.entity_id
_entity_poly.type
_entity_poly.pdbx_seq_one_letter_code
_entity_poly.pdbx_strand_id
1 'polypeptide(L)'
;MERSKVAQHTALEYRKRVCRAMDYISRNLDRDISLEEIARAASFSKFHFHRVFKAAVGETVAEFTRRLRLERAANRLVASSRDDITKIAVDCGFSSSQNFAKAFRQHFGVTPTA
;
A
#
# COMPACT_ATOMS: atom_id res chain seq x y z
N MET A 1 20.99 -27.57 14.08
CA MET A 1 21.05 -27.36 12.63
C MET A 1 19.69 -27.45 11.96
N GLU A 2 18.87 -28.41 12.34
CA GLU A 2 17.51 -28.53 11.79
C GLU A 2 16.63 -27.33 12.05
N ARG A 3 16.72 -26.73 13.27
CA ARG A 3 15.97 -25.52 13.61
C ARG A 3 16.30 -24.34 12.72
N SER A 4 17.57 -24.19 12.33
CA SER A 4 18.03 -23.12 11.44
C SER A 4 17.40 -23.24 10.06
N LYS A 5 17.36 -24.46 9.51
CA LYS A 5 16.76 -24.72 8.18
C LYS A 5 15.26 -24.49 8.19
N VAL A 6 14.56 -24.94 9.25
CA VAL A 6 13.12 -24.73 9.39
C VAL A 6 12.79 -23.25 9.54
N ALA A 7 13.56 -22.53 10.36
CA ALA A 7 13.37 -21.10 10.54
C ALA A 7 13.60 -20.33 9.24
N GLN A 8 14.63 -20.68 8.47
CA GLN A 8 14.91 -20.04 7.18
C GLN A 8 13.80 -20.32 6.17
N HIS A 9 13.30 -21.55 6.12
CA HIS A 9 12.19 -21.91 5.25
C HIS A 9 10.91 -21.15 5.60
N THR A 10 10.60 -21.04 6.89
CA THR A 10 9.44 -20.27 7.37
C THR A 10 9.58 -18.79 7.03
N ALA A 11 10.77 -18.22 7.24
CA ALA A 11 11.02 -16.82 6.92
C ALA A 11 10.86 -16.55 5.42
N LEU A 12 11.37 -17.44 4.58
CA LEU A 12 11.24 -17.33 3.12
C LEU A 12 9.77 -17.44 2.69
N GLU A 13 9.03 -18.37 3.27
CA GLU A 13 7.62 -18.54 2.98
C GLU A 13 6.81 -17.29 3.36
N TYR A 14 7.12 -16.71 4.52
CA TYR A 14 6.47 -15.46 4.96
C TYR A 14 6.78 -14.30 4.02
N ARG A 15 8.01 -14.19 3.56
CA ARG A 15 8.39 -13.16 2.58
C ARG A 15 7.59 -13.29 1.30
N LYS A 16 7.43 -14.49 0.79
CA LYS A 16 6.64 -14.76 -0.41
C LYS A 16 5.19 -14.33 -0.24
N ARG A 17 4.60 -14.66 0.92
CA ARG A 17 3.22 -14.29 1.23
C ARG A 17 3.05 -12.79 1.39
N VAL A 18 4.02 -12.12 2.04
CA VAL A 18 4.00 -10.67 2.17
C VAL A 18 4.13 -10.00 0.80
N CYS A 19 4.97 -10.52 -0.08
CA CYS A 19 5.08 -10.02 -1.46
C CYS A 19 3.77 -10.15 -2.22
N ARG A 20 3.02 -11.25 -2.01
CA ARG A 20 1.68 -11.40 -2.61
C ARG A 20 0.72 -10.33 -2.10
N ALA A 21 0.79 -10.02 -0.79
CA ALA A 21 -0.04 -8.97 -0.20
C ALA A 21 0.29 -7.61 -0.82
N MET A 22 1.56 -7.28 -0.94
CA MET A 22 2.02 -6.02 -1.53
C MET A 22 1.56 -5.90 -2.98
N ASP A 23 1.70 -6.97 -3.75
CA ASP A 23 1.26 -7.02 -5.14
C ASP A 23 -0.27 -6.87 -5.25
N TYR A 24 -1.01 -7.55 -4.39
CA TYR A 24 -2.47 -7.46 -4.34
C TYR A 24 -2.92 -6.01 -4.06
N ILE A 25 -2.30 -5.35 -3.10
CA ILE A 25 -2.59 -3.95 -2.78
C ILE A 25 -2.29 -3.06 -3.99
N SER A 26 -1.12 -3.21 -4.60
CA SER A 26 -0.72 -2.37 -5.73
C SER A 26 -1.64 -2.48 -6.94
N ARG A 27 -2.27 -3.63 -7.12
CA ARG A 27 -3.20 -3.87 -8.23
C ARG A 27 -4.62 -3.37 -7.96
N ASN A 28 -4.94 -3.02 -6.72
CA ASN A 28 -6.29 -2.66 -6.31
C ASN A 28 -6.38 -1.29 -5.63
N LEU A 29 -5.44 -0.39 -5.93
CA LEU A 29 -5.37 0.93 -5.29
C LEU A 29 -6.58 1.82 -5.58
N ASP A 30 -7.30 1.56 -6.66
CA ASP A 30 -8.44 2.35 -7.12
C ASP A 30 -9.74 2.07 -6.35
N ARG A 31 -9.71 1.14 -5.41
CA ARG A 31 -10.88 0.78 -4.60
C ARG A 31 -10.49 0.56 -3.14
N ASP A 32 -11.49 0.49 -2.28
CA ASP A 32 -11.28 0.13 -0.89
C ASP A 32 -10.96 -1.36 -0.80
N ILE A 33 -9.88 -1.68 -0.07
CA ILE A 33 -9.43 -3.04 0.12
C ILE A 33 -9.49 -3.34 1.62
N SER A 34 -10.23 -4.40 1.98
CA SER A 34 -10.30 -4.81 3.39
C SER A 34 -9.04 -5.56 3.81
N LEU A 35 -8.70 -5.46 5.10
CA LEU A 35 -7.58 -6.21 5.66
C LEU A 35 -7.77 -7.72 5.50
N GLU A 36 -9.01 -8.19 5.64
CA GLU A 36 -9.37 -9.60 5.49
C GLU A 36 -9.11 -10.10 4.09
N GLU A 37 -9.45 -9.29 3.11
CA GLU A 37 -9.26 -9.58 1.70
C GLU A 37 -7.76 -9.74 1.38
N ILE A 38 -6.94 -8.81 1.86
CA ILE A 38 -5.49 -8.83 1.66
C ILE A 38 -4.86 -10.05 2.35
N ALA A 39 -5.25 -10.29 3.59
CA ALA A 39 -4.75 -11.43 4.36
C ALA A 39 -5.06 -12.76 3.66
N ARG A 40 -6.26 -12.88 3.10
CA ARG A 40 -6.67 -14.07 2.36
C ARG A 40 -5.81 -14.25 1.11
N ALA A 41 -5.56 -13.18 0.37
CA ALA A 41 -4.70 -13.22 -0.81
C ALA A 41 -3.26 -13.64 -0.45
N ALA A 42 -2.81 -13.33 0.75
CA ALA A 42 -1.48 -13.68 1.26
C ALA A 42 -1.44 -15.00 2.01
N SER A 43 -2.58 -15.70 2.13
CA SER A 43 -2.73 -16.98 2.84
C SER A 43 -2.41 -16.87 4.34
N PHE A 44 -2.81 -15.77 4.96
CA PHE A 44 -2.70 -15.55 6.40
C PHE A 44 -4.07 -15.35 7.03
N SER A 45 -4.18 -15.62 8.34
CA SER A 45 -5.30 -15.12 9.11
C SER A 45 -5.16 -13.60 9.26
N LYS A 46 -6.29 -12.91 9.38
CA LYS A 46 -6.33 -11.46 9.55
C LYS A 46 -5.42 -10.96 10.68
N PHE A 47 -5.47 -11.62 11.83
CA PHE A 47 -4.72 -11.20 13.01
C PHE A 47 -3.22 -11.44 12.86
N HIS A 48 -2.85 -12.57 12.31
CA HIS A 48 -1.44 -12.91 12.09
C HIS A 48 -0.83 -12.05 10.98
N PHE A 49 -1.58 -11.82 9.92
CA PHE A 49 -1.14 -11.02 8.78
C PHE A 49 -0.69 -9.62 9.19
N HIS A 50 -1.48 -8.94 10.00
CA HIS A 50 -1.18 -7.57 10.43
C HIS A 50 0.20 -7.48 11.07
N ARG A 51 0.53 -8.40 11.96
CA ARG A 51 1.84 -8.43 12.64
C ARG A 51 2.97 -8.75 11.68
N VAL A 52 2.79 -9.76 10.84
CA VAL A 52 3.81 -10.21 9.89
C VAL A 52 4.12 -9.10 8.89
N PHE A 53 3.08 -8.46 8.38
CA PHE A 53 3.24 -7.36 7.41
C PHE A 53 4.03 -6.20 8.01
N LYS A 54 3.64 -5.73 9.19
CA LYS A 54 4.33 -4.63 9.88
C LYS A 54 5.79 -4.98 10.16
N ALA A 55 6.07 -6.18 10.62
CA ALA A 55 7.43 -6.63 10.91
C ALA A 55 8.28 -6.74 9.65
N ALA A 56 7.72 -7.23 8.55
CA ALA A 56 8.47 -7.45 7.31
C ALA A 56 8.67 -6.16 6.51
N VAL A 57 7.66 -5.31 6.46
CA VAL A 57 7.64 -4.11 5.59
C VAL A 57 8.05 -2.85 6.34
N GLY A 58 7.85 -2.81 7.66
CA GLY A 58 8.13 -1.64 8.48
C GLY A 58 7.00 -0.62 8.51
N GLU A 59 5.93 -0.87 7.77
CA GLU A 59 4.75 -0.03 7.70
C GLU A 59 3.50 -0.89 7.98
N THR A 60 2.45 -0.26 8.50
CA THR A 60 1.15 -0.94 8.55
C THR A 60 0.60 -1.06 7.13
N VAL A 61 -0.39 -1.93 6.94
CA VAL A 61 -1.08 -2.07 5.66
C VAL A 61 -1.68 -0.73 5.21
N ALA A 62 -2.27 0.01 6.15
CA ALA A 62 -2.86 1.32 5.85
C ALA A 62 -1.81 2.34 5.40
N GLU A 63 -0.69 2.41 6.11
CA GLU A 63 0.42 3.30 5.76
C GLU A 63 1.01 2.96 4.39
N PHE A 64 1.23 1.68 4.13
CA PHE A 64 1.75 1.18 2.86
C PHE A 64 0.80 1.52 1.70
N THR A 65 -0.49 1.24 1.86
CA THR A 65 -1.50 1.52 0.83
C THR A 65 -1.57 3.01 0.51
N ARG A 66 -1.59 3.84 1.56
CA ARG A 66 -1.62 5.30 1.41
C ARG A 66 -0.40 5.81 0.68
N ARG A 67 0.79 5.31 1.02
CA ARG A 67 2.02 5.71 0.35
C ARG A 67 2.00 5.37 -1.14
N LEU A 68 1.57 4.17 -1.50
CA LEU A 68 1.47 3.77 -2.90
C LEU A 68 0.46 4.64 -3.67
N ARG A 69 -0.65 4.98 -3.05
CA ARG A 69 -1.65 5.87 -3.66
C ARG A 69 -1.08 7.25 -3.92
N LEU A 70 -0.32 7.78 -2.97
CA LEU A 70 0.31 9.10 -3.11
C LEU A 70 1.41 9.09 -4.17
N GLU A 71 2.23 8.07 -4.22
CA GLU A 71 3.28 7.92 -5.24
C GLU A 71 2.67 7.81 -6.64
N ARG A 72 1.62 7.03 -6.79
CA ARG A 72 0.89 6.89 -8.06
C ARG A 72 0.32 8.22 -8.52
N ALA A 73 -0.30 8.96 -7.60
CA ALA A 73 -0.86 10.28 -7.89
C ALA A 73 0.24 11.27 -8.28
N ALA A 74 1.37 11.27 -7.57
CA ALA A 74 2.51 12.13 -7.90
C ALA A 74 3.04 11.85 -9.31
N ASN A 75 3.16 10.58 -9.68
CA ASN A 75 3.59 10.19 -11.02
C ASN A 75 2.62 10.67 -12.09
N ARG A 76 1.32 10.60 -11.84
CA ARG A 76 0.31 11.11 -12.77
C ARG A 76 0.37 12.63 -12.92
N LEU A 77 0.61 13.36 -11.83
CA LEU A 77 0.75 14.81 -11.85
C LEU A 77 1.94 15.24 -12.71
N VAL A 78 3.04 14.50 -12.64
CA VAL A 78 4.23 14.76 -13.44
C VAL A 78 4.01 14.40 -14.92
N ALA A 79 3.37 13.26 -15.17
CA ALA A 79 3.17 12.74 -16.52
C ALA A 79 2.11 13.50 -17.32
N SER A 80 1.10 14.06 -16.64
CA SER A 80 -0.02 14.74 -17.30
C SER A 80 -0.47 15.95 -16.50
N SER A 81 0.08 17.11 -16.83
CA SER A 81 -0.30 18.37 -16.21
C SER A 81 -1.71 18.83 -16.60
N ARG A 82 -2.34 18.15 -17.57
CA ARG A 82 -3.70 18.49 -18.04
C ARG A 82 -4.79 17.78 -17.26
N ASP A 83 -4.46 16.73 -16.53
CA ASP A 83 -5.45 16.02 -15.74
C ASP A 83 -5.91 16.87 -14.56
N ASP A 84 -7.22 16.84 -14.32
CA ASP A 84 -7.80 17.49 -13.16
C ASP A 84 -7.33 16.80 -11.87
N ILE A 85 -6.90 17.57 -10.90
CA ILE A 85 -6.46 17.07 -9.60
C ILE A 85 -7.55 16.24 -8.92
N THR A 86 -8.81 16.67 -9.03
CA THR A 86 -9.95 15.93 -8.46
C THR A 86 -10.05 14.54 -9.07
N LYS A 87 -9.88 14.45 -10.39
CA LYS A 87 -9.91 13.16 -11.08
C LYS A 87 -8.76 12.25 -10.65
N ILE A 88 -7.56 12.82 -10.56
CA ILE A 88 -6.37 12.08 -10.10
C ILE A 88 -6.59 11.55 -8.68
N ALA A 89 -7.12 12.39 -7.79
CA ALA A 89 -7.39 12.01 -6.41
C ALA A 89 -8.35 10.81 -6.34
N VAL A 90 -9.46 10.88 -7.05
CA VAL A 90 -10.46 9.82 -7.05
C VAL A 90 -9.91 8.54 -7.69
N ASP A 91 -9.25 8.65 -8.83
CA ASP A 91 -8.68 7.49 -9.55
C ASP A 91 -7.59 6.79 -8.72
N CYS A 92 -6.90 7.53 -7.86
CA CYS A 92 -5.87 6.98 -6.99
C CYS A 92 -6.39 6.55 -5.61
N GLY A 93 -7.70 6.52 -5.44
CA GLY A 93 -8.31 5.93 -4.25
C GLY A 93 -8.60 6.89 -3.10
N PHE A 94 -8.54 8.20 -3.31
CA PHE A 94 -8.90 9.20 -2.29
C PHE A 94 -10.37 9.55 -2.38
N SER A 95 -10.99 9.80 -1.23
CA SER A 95 -12.43 10.11 -1.17
C SER A 95 -12.77 11.50 -1.68
N SER A 96 -11.81 12.42 -1.67
CA SER A 96 -12.00 13.79 -2.15
C SER A 96 -10.66 14.42 -2.52
N SER A 97 -10.70 15.52 -3.29
CA SER A 97 -9.50 16.29 -3.60
C SER A 97 -8.89 16.93 -2.36
N GLN A 98 -9.73 17.27 -1.39
CA GLN A 98 -9.27 17.86 -0.12
C GLN A 98 -8.49 16.84 0.71
N ASN A 99 -8.99 15.62 0.83
CA ASN A 99 -8.30 14.56 1.55
C ASN A 99 -6.99 14.18 0.85
N PHE A 100 -7.01 14.17 -0.47
CA PHE A 100 -5.81 13.95 -1.28
C PHE A 100 -4.76 15.04 -1.02
N ALA A 101 -5.15 16.31 -1.11
CA ALA A 101 -4.22 17.43 -0.92
C ALA A 101 -3.58 17.41 0.46
N LYS A 102 -4.37 17.10 1.50
CA LYS A 102 -3.88 17.00 2.87
C LYS A 102 -2.86 15.85 3.01
N ALA A 103 -3.19 14.69 2.48
CA ALA A 103 -2.30 13.53 2.52
C ALA A 103 -1.02 13.76 1.73
N PHE A 104 -1.14 14.37 0.56
CA PHE A 104 -0.01 14.70 -0.32
C PHE A 104 0.95 15.65 0.39
N ARG A 105 0.44 16.72 0.98
CA ARG A 105 1.25 17.68 1.72
C ARG A 105 1.95 17.05 2.92
N GLN A 106 1.27 16.19 3.65
CA GLN A 106 1.86 15.49 4.79
C GLN A 106 3.01 14.58 4.37
N HIS A 107 2.89 13.95 3.22
CA HIS A 107 3.89 12.99 2.74
C HIS A 107 5.05 13.66 2.01
N PHE A 108 4.78 14.60 1.10
CA PHE A 108 5.80 15.22 0.24
C PHE A 108 6.28 16.57 0.74
N GLY A 109 5.60 17.18 1.71
CA GLY A 109 5.94 18.50 2.24
C GLY A 109 5.51 19.67 1.36
N VAL A 110 4.91 19.42 0.21
CA VAL A 110 4.40 20.44 -0.71
C VAL A 110 2.99 20.05 -1.16
N THR A 111 2.23 21.05 -1.65
CA THR A 111 0.89 20.79 -2.17
C THR A 111 0.97 20.20 -3.58
N PRO A 112 -0.06 19.45 -4.04
CA PRO A 112 -0.05 18.87 -5.38
C PRO A 112 -0.15 19.91 -6.50
N THR A 113 -0.51 21.15 -6.17
CA THR A 113 -0.60 22.26 -7.12
C THR A 113 0.67 23.10 -7.19
N ALA A 114 1.66 22.80 -6.35
CA ALA A 114 2.89 23.58 -6.28
C ALA A 114 3.90 23.24 -7.39
#